data_f9a10de61d08b25efc36b467554d8b4d
#
_entry.id   f9a10de61d08b25efc36b467554d8b4d
#
_cell.length_a   1.000
_cell.length_b   1.000
_cell.length_c   1.000
_cell.angle_alpha   90.00
_cell.angle_beta   90.00
_cell.angle_gamma   90.00
#
_symmetry.space_group_name_H-M   'P 1'
#
loop_
_entity.id
_entity.type
_entity.pdbx_description
1 polymer ?
#
loop_
_entity_poly.entity_id
_entity_poly.type
_entity_poly.pdbx_seq_one_letter_code
_entity_poly.pdbx_strand_id
1 'polypeptide(L)'
;MNDKQKIKNLENRIHRLNEIGMALSTESDSNKLFEMILEEARNITNADGRTLYSKNKEGNLKFEILRNDTMNTIMGGSSNKEIPFDPVKLWVDDSTPNQSNVSAYVALTGETVNIKDAYQEAGFDFSGTKSYDEKTGYHSKSFLTVPLKNHENEIIGVMQLINARDEDNEVVPFDKDMQEQIESLASQGAVALTNKKLVGELKTLFEAFIQLIATAIDKKSEYTGGHCSRVPVITMMLADAVAKTTSGKYKDFSMTEEERYELYIAAWLHDCGKVATPPHVVDKGTKKLSLIELN
;
A
#
# COMPACT_ATOMS: atom_id res chain seq x y z
N MET A 1 -8.88 -34.03 21.85
CA MET A 1 -9.67 -33.54 20.68
C MET A 1 -9.80 -34.70 19.69
N ASN A 2 -11.01 -35.05 19.26
CA ASN A 2 -11.26 -36.15 18.32
C ASN A 2 -10.80 -35.74 16.89
N ASP A 3 -10.33 -36.69 16.07
CA ASP A 3 -9.84 -36.44 14.70
C ASP A 3 -10.85 -35.71 13.82
N LYS A 4 -12.14 -35.98 13.95
CA LYS A 4 -13.21 -35.25 13.28
C LYS A 4 -13.22 -33.75 13.65
N GLN A 5 -12.93 -33.41 14.89
CA GLN A 5 -12.87 -32.03 15.36
C GLN A 5 -11.63 -31.31 14.81
N LYS A 6 -10.49 -32.04 14.72
CA LYS A 6 -9.26 -31.51 14.10
C LYS A 6 -9.44 -31.22 12.63
N ILE A 7 -10.06 -32.14 11.88
CA ILE A 7 -10.36 -31.96 10.46
C ILE A 7 -11.25 -30.76 10.25
N LYS A 8 -12.35 -30.65 10.99
CA LYS A 8 -13.29 -29.51 10.87
C LYS A 8 -12.61 -28.17 11.19
N ASN A 9 -11.73 -28.13 12.20
CA ASN A 9 -10.96 -26.92 12.50
C ASN A 9 -10.00 -26.55 11.37
N LEU A 10 -9.33 -27.53 10.76
CA LEU A 10 -8.45 -27.30 9.62
C LEU A 10 -9.24 -26.80 8.39
N GLU A 11 -10.39 -27.39 8.09
CA GLU A 11 -11.27 -26.95 7.00
C GLU A 11 -11.72 -25.49 7.20
N ASN A 12 -12.16 -25.14 8.42
CA ASN A 12 -12.54 -23.76 8.74
C ASN A 12 -11.36 -22.78 8.60
N ARG A 13 -10.16 -23.18 8.99
CA ARG A 13 -8.95 -22.36 8.83
C ARG A 13 -8.61 -22.12 7.36
N ILE A 14 -8.65 -23.17 6.53
CA ILE A 14 -8.40 -23.06 5.09
C ILE A 14 -9.44 -22.13 4.44
N HIS A 15 -10.71 -22.30 4.79
CA HIS A 15 -11.80 -21.46 4.27
C HIS A 15 -11.54 -19.98 4.62
N ARG A 16 -11.23 -19.69 5.89
CA ARG A 16 -10.95 -18.35 6.37
C ARG A 16 -9.73 -17.72 5.68
N LEU A 17 -8.62 -18.46 5.54
CA LEU A 17 -7.43 -17.97 4.83
C LEU A 17 -7.74 -17.65 3.36
N ASN A 18 -8.58 -18.44 2.70
CA ASN A 18 -9.01 -18.17 1.33
C ASN A 18 -9.90 -16.91 1.24
N GLU A 19 -10.84 -16.72 2.16
CA GLU A 19 -11.67 -15.52 2.23
C GLU A 19 -10.82 -14.26 2.43
N ILE A 20 -9.84 -14.33 3.34
CA ILE A 20 -8.90 -13.22 3.57
C ILE A 20 -8.10 -12.94 2.30
N GLY A 21 -7.53 -13.98 1.66
CA GLY A 21 -6.76 -13.82 0.41
C GLY A 21 -7.58 -13.16 -0.71
N MET A 22 -8.86 -13.55 -0.86
CA MET A 22 -9.77 -12.91 -1.80
C MET A 22 -10.04 -11.44 -1.43
N ALA A 23 -10.35 -11.17 -0.16
CA ALA A 23 -10.63 -9.81 0.31
C ALA A 23 -9.42 -8.88 0.14
N LEU A 24 -8.22 -9.37 0.50
CA LEU A 24 -6.97 -8.62 0.30
C LEU A 24 -6.67 -8.35 -1.19
N SER A 25 -7.02 -9.29 -2.08
CA SER A 25 -6.78 -9.15 -3.52
C SER A 25 -7.70 -8.15 -4.21
N THR A 26 -8.89 -7.90 -3.65
CA THR A 26 -9.89 -7.00 -4.23
C THR A 26 -9.82 -5.57 -3.67
N GLU A 27 -9.14 -5.36 -2.54
CA GLU A 27 -9.03 -4.02 -1.94
C GLU A 27 -8.08 -3.13 -2.74
N SER A 28 -8.59 -1.97 -3.12
CA SER A 28 -7.86 -0.99 -3.93
C SER A 28 -7.17 0.11 -3.12
N ASP A 29 -7.49 0.26 -1.83
CA ASP A 29 -6.88 1.24 -0.93
C ASP A 29 -5.79 0.58 -0.07
N SER A 30 -4.55 1.09 -0.15
CA SER A 30 -3.42 0.54 0.62
C SER A 30 -3.61 0.67 2.13
N ASN A 31 -4.24 1.75 2.62
CA ASN A 31 -4.49 1.94 4.04
C ASN A 31 -5.52 0.93 4.56
N LYS A 32 -6.59 0.70 3.80
CA LYS A 32 -7.56 -0.33 4.12
C LYS A 32 -6.95 -1.72 4.09
N LEU A 33 -6.07 -1.99 3.11
CA LEU A 33 -5.36 -3.25 3.03
C LEU A 33 -4.50 -3.51 4.28
N PHE A 34 -3.75 -2.52 4.74
CA PHE A 34 -3.00 -2.59 6.00
C PHE A 34 -3.92 -2.85 7.20
N GLU A 35 -5.06 -2.17 7.27
CA GLU A 35 -6.04 -2.35 8.35
C GLU A 35 -6.63 -3.76 8.35
N MET A 36 -7.00 -4.28 7.18
CA MET A 36 -7.51 -5.65 7.05
C MET A 36 -6.50 -6.68 7.52
N ILE A 37 -5.22 -6.54 7.16
CA ILE A 37 -4.15 -7.43 7.63
C ILE A 37 -4.03 -7.40 9.15
N LEU A 38 -4.01 -6.22 9.76
CA LEU A 38 -3.87 -6.10 11.22
C LEU A 38 -5.11 -6.54 11.99
N GLU A 39 -6.31 -6.31 11.45
CA GLU A 39 -7.55 -6.79 12.09
C GLU A 39 -7.63 -8.31 12.04
N GLU A 40 -7.21 -8.91 10.92
CA GLU A 40 -7.18 -10.37 10.86
C GLU A 40 -6.08 -10.97 11.76
N ALA A 41 -4.93 -10.31 11.87
CA ALA A 41 -3.91 -10.72 12.84
C ALA A 41 -4.44 -10.68 14.28
N ARG A 42 -5.26 -9.66 14.62
CA ARG A 42 -5.98 -9.59 15.90
C ARG A 42 -6.94 -10.75 16.08
N ASN A 43 -7.77 -11.04 15.07
CA ASN A 43 -8.74 -12.12 15.12
C ASN A 43 -8.10 -13.49 15.35
N ILE A 44 -6.87 -13.69 14.84
CA ILE A 44 -6.11 -14.93 15.01
C ILE A 44 -5.48 -15.03 16.40
N THR A 45 -4.91 -13.94 16.90
CA THR A 45 -4.02 -13.97 18.08
C THR A 45 -4.59 -13.28 19.31
N ASN A 46 -5.67 -12.52 19.17
CA ASN A 46 -6.17 -11.59 20.18
C ASN A 46 -5.06 -10.67 20.73
N ALA A 47 -4.09 -10.29 19.88
CA ALA A 47 -2.97 -9.44 20.28
C ALA A 47 -3.45 -8.01 20.58
N ASP A 48 -3.02 -7.49 21.72
CA ASP A 48 -3.38 -6.16 22.20
C ASP A 48 -2.71 -5.03 21.40
N GLY A 49 -1.40 -5.15 21.18
CA GLY A 49 -0.61 -4.23 20.36
C GLY A 49 -0.33 -4.79 18.98
N ARG A 50 -0.48 -3.97 17.94
CA ARG A 50 -0.28 -4.36 16.54
C ARG A 50 0.33 -3.22 15.77
N THR A 51 1.43 -3.48 15.10
CA THR A 51 2.13 -2.50 14.27
C THR A 51 2.47 -3.11 12.92
N LEU A 52 2.25 -2.35 11.87
CA LEU A 52 2.68 -2.71 10.53
C LEU A 52 3.66 -1.66 10.01
N TYR A 53 4.78 -2.13 9.53
CA TYR A 53 5.83 -1.33 8.93
C TYR A 53 5.95 -1.64 7.45
N SER A 54 6.21 -0.62 6.64
CA SER A 54 6.68 -0.77 5.26
C SER A 54 8.14 -0.37 5.15
N LYS A 55 8.85 -0.98 4.19
CA LYS A 55 10.22 -0.57 3.86
C LYS A 55 10.16 0.66 2.93
N ASN A 56 10.75 1.77 3.38
CA ASN A 56 10.80 3.00 2.58
C ASN A 56 11.94 2.96 1.53
N LYS A 57 12.04 4.00 0.70
CA LYS A 57 13.07 4.10 -0.35
C LYS A 57 14.50 4.17 0.19
N GLU A 58 14.68 4.66 1.41
CA GLU A 58 15.96 4.75 2.11
C GLU A 58 16.35 3.42 2.77
N GLY A 59 15.48 2.39 2.68
CA GLY A 59 15.72 1.08 3.25
C GLY A 59 15.38 0.97 4.74
N ASN A 60 14.73 1.97 5.35
CA ASN A 60 14.28 1.93 6.75
C ASN A 60 12.84 1.45 6.86
N LEU A 61 12.41 1.06 8.07
CA LEU A 61 11.03 0.67 8.35
C LEU A 61 10.22 1.88 8.79
N LYS A 62 9.29 2.31 7.95
CA LYS A 62 8.31 3.36 8.23
C LYS A 62 7.09 2.72 8.91
N PHE A 63 6.62 3.33 9.98
CA PHE A 63 5.34 2.97 10.59
C PHE A 63 4.19 3.34 9.67
N GLU A 64 3.36 2.37 9.28
CA GLU A 64 2.15 2.61 8.48
C GLU A 64 0.90 2.63 9.35
N ILE A 65 0.79 1.68 10.28
CA ILE A 65 -0.32 1.58 11.23
C ILE A 65 0.19 1.16 12.60
N LEU A 66 -0.36 1.77 13.63
CA LEU A 66 -0.17 1.38 15.02
C LEU A 66 -1.53 1.33 15.72
N ARG A 67 -1.81 0.21 16.37
CA ARG A 67 -3.03 -0.06 17.14
C ARG A 67 -2.66 -0.64 18.50
N ASN A 68 -3.29 -0.17 19.56
CA ASN A 68 -3.21 -0.79 20.89
C ASN A 68 -4.56 -0.65 21.56
N ASP A 69 -5.18 -1.77 21.90
CA ASP A 69 -6.55 -1.81 22.42
C ASP A 69 -6.60 -1.32 23.88
N THR A 70 -5.68 -1.77 24.75
CA THR A 70 -5.61 -1.33 26.14
C THR A 70 -5.39 0.17 26.28
N MET A 71 -4.54 0.74 25.41
CA MET A 71 -4.23 2.16 25.43
C MET A 71 -5.16 3.00 24.56
N ASN A 72 -6.14 2.38 23.91
CA ASN A 72 -7.04 3.02 22.95
C ASN A 72 -6.29 3.84 21.90
N THR A 73 -5.14 3.31 21.43
CA THR A 73 -4.27 3.98 20.47
C THR A 73 -4.62 3.56 19.06
N ILE A 74 -4.95 4.54 18.22
CA ILE A 74 -5.27 4.37 16.81
C ILE A 74 -4.50 5.43 16.03
N MET A 75 -3.44 5.03 15.31
CA MET A 75 -2.59 5.93 14.52
C MET A 75 -2.27 5.33 13.15
N GLY A 76 -2.06 6.15 12.14
CA GLY A 76 -1.80 5.74 10.77
C GLY A 76 -3.00 5.12 10.07
N GLY A 77 -2.81 4.58 8.87
CA GLY A 77 -3.88 4.04 8.04
C GLY A 77 -4.95 5.06 7.70
N SER A 78 -6.23 4.69 7.76
CA SER A 78 -7.37 5.58 7.48
C SER A 78 -7.73 6.51 8.65
N SER A 79 -7.03 6.42 9.80
CA SER A 79 -7.34 7.22 10.99
C SER A 79 -7.00 8.72 10.83
N ASN A 80 -6.22 9.09 9.82
CA ASN A 80 -5.66 10.43 9.60
C ASN A 80 -4.86 11.00 10.79
N LYS A 81 -4.47 10.17 11.77
CA LYS A 81 -3.59 10.54 12.86
C LYS A 81 -2.17 10.17 12.50
N GLU A 82 -1.28 11.14 12.52
CA GLU A 82 0.15 10.89 12.29
C GLU A 82 0.75 10.01 13.39
N ILE A 83 1.71 9.17 13.00
CA ILE A 83 2.50 8.37 13.94
C ILE A 83 3.76 9.18 14.25
N PRO A 84 3.94 9.66 15.50
CA PRO A 84 5.02 10.59 15.86
C PRO A 84 6.35 9.86 16.13
N PHE A 85 6.62 8.77 15.41
CA PHE A 85 7.84 7.99 15.57
C PHE A 85 8.67 8.04 14.29
N ASP A 86 9.97 8.24 14.45
CA ASP A 86 10.92 8.14 13.36
C ASP A 86 10.96 6.72 12.79
N PRO A 87 11.23 6.55 11.48
CA PRO A 87 11.43 5.24 10.90
C PRO A 87 12.51 4.44 11.62
N VAL A 88 12.28 3.15 11.82
CA VAL A 88 13.28 2.26 12.42
C VAL A 88 14.40 2.05 11.41
N LYS A 89 15.61 2.48 11.76
CA LYS A 89 16.80 2.30 10.94
C LYS A 89 17.20 0.82 10.90
N LEU A 90 17.42 0.30 9.70
CA LEU A 90 17.94 -1.07 9.52
C LEU A 90 19.45 -1.14 9.76
N TRP A 91 20.15 -0.01 9.64
CA TRP A 91 21.57 0.11 9.85
C TRP A 91 21.87 1.17 10.92
N VAL A 92 22.73 0.85 11.87
CA VAL A 92 23.17 1.78 12.92
C VAL A 92 24.09 2.85 12.30
N ASP A 93 24.96 2.41 11.40
CA ASP A 93 25.82 3.21 10.54
C ASP A 93 25.89 2.56 9.14
N ASP A 94 26.68 3.07 8.21
CA ASP A 94 26.76 2.61 6.81
C ASP A 94 27.15 1.11 6.66
N SER A 95 27.62 0.45 7.70
CA SER A 95 28.15 -0.93 7.65
C SER A 95 27.63 -1.86 8.73
N THR A 96 27.07 -1.33 9.81
CA THR A 96 26.63 -2.11 10.97
C THR A 96 25.12 -2.34 10.96
N PRO A 97 24.63 -3.60 10.75
CA PRO A 97 23.22 -3.91 10.77
C PRO A 97 22.64 -3.73 12.18
N ASN A 98 21.44 -3.17 12.27
CA ASN A 98 20.70 -3.00 13.53
C ASN A 98 20.04 -4.31 13.95
N GLN A 99 20.83 -5.25 14.45
CA GLN A 99 20.35 -6.56 14.90
C GLN A 99 19.78 -6.55 16.33
N SER A 100 19.98 -5.49 17.09
CA SER A 100 19.43 -5.37 18.45
C SER A 100 17.94 -5.01 18.46
N ASN A 101 17.44 -4.34 17.42
CA ASN A 101 16.02 -4.04 17.29
C ASN A 101 15.29 -5.21 16.58
N VAL A 102 14.26 -5.76 17.21
CA VAL A 102 13.52 -6.93 16.69
C VAL A 102 12.98 -6.72 15.29
N SER A 103 12.33 -5.57 15.03
CA SER A 103 11.74 -5.31 13.70
C SER A 103 12.81 -5.11 12.63
N ALA A 104 13.95 -4.47 12.98
CA ALA A 104 15.08 -4.34 12.07
C ALA A 104 15.75 -5.70 11.79
N TYR A 105 15.92 -6.54 12.81
CA TYR A 105 16.45 -7.90 12.63
C TYR A 105 15.59 -8.71 11.66
N VAL A 106 14.26 -8.73 11.88
CA VAL A 106 13.31 -9.44 11.00
C VAL A 106 13.35 -8.88 9.56
N ALA A 107 13.47 -7.55 9.41
CA ALA A 107 13.57 -6.92 8.09
C ALA A 107 14.89 -7.20 7.36
N LEU A 108 15.96 -7.48 8.09
CA LEU A 108 17.28 -7.79 7.52
C LEU A 108 17.44 -9.27 7.20
N THR A 109 16.98 -10.15 8.11
CA THR A 109 17.18 -11.60 7.99
C THR A 109 16.03 -12.31 7.29
N GLY A 110 14.83 -11.77 7.38
CA GLY A 110 13.60 -12.43 6.95
C GLY A 110 13.18 -13.59 7.85
N GLU A 111 13.73 -13.70 9.04
CA GLU A 111 13.38 -14.72 10.03
C GLU A 111 12.30 -14.20 10.97
N THR A 112 11.30 -15.02 11.26
CA THR A 112 10.28 -14.70 12.28
C THR A 112 10.90 -14.77 13.67
N VAL A 113 10.58 -13.76 14.50
CA VAL A 113 10.98 -13.72 15.90
C VAL A 113 9.75 -13.83 16.79
N ASN A 114 9.76 -14.83 17.69
CA ASN A 114 8.69 -15.09 18.66
C ASN A 114 9.29 -15.09 20.07
N ILE A 115 8.94 -14.07 20.84
CA ILE A 115 9.47 -13.83 22.19
C ILE A 115 8.36 -14.00 23.21
N LYS A 116 8.59 -14.90 24.18
CA LYS A 116 7.62 -15.20 25.23
C LYS A 116 7.54 -14.10 26.29
N ASP A 117 8.68 -13.51 26.61
CA ASP A 117 8.78 -12.46 27.64
C ASP A 117 9.97 -11.54 27.34
N ALA A 118 9.68 -10.32 26.87
CA ALA A 118 10.68 -9.32 26.52
C ALA A 118 11.50 -8.81 27.70
N TYR A 119 11.02 -8.98 28.93
CA TYR A 119 11.76 -8.62 30.13
C TYR A 119 12.83 -9.64 30.52
N GLN A 120 12.70 -10.86 30.03
CA GLN A 120 13.65 -11.97 30.24
C GLN A 120 14.51 -12.25 29.03
N GLU A 121 14.21 -11.64 27.87
CA GLU A 121 14.93 -11.83 26.63
C GLU A 121 16.26 -11.07 26.64
N ALA A 122 17.35 -11.76 26.29
CA ALA A 122 18.70 -11.20 26.25
C ALA A 122 19.24 -10.97 24.83
N GLY A 123 18.53 -11.48 23.81
CA GLY A 123 18.99 -11.43 22.41
C GLY A 123 18.73 -10.10 21.72
N PHE A 124 17.83 -9.28 22.26
CA PHE A 124 17.39 -8.00 21.68
C PHE A 124 17.38 -6.88 22.70
N ASP A 125 17.47 -5.64 22.21
CA ASP A 125 17.38 -4.45 23.04
C ASP A 125 15.92 -4.00 23.20
N PHE A 126 15.38 -4.22 24.37
CA PHE A 126 14.05 -3.76 24.79
C PHE A 126 14.09 -2.53 25.70
N SER A 127 15.20 -1.80 25.77
CA SER A 127 15.32 -0.60 26.61
C SER A 127 14.28 0.47 26.24
N GLY A 128 14.07 0.69 24.95
CA GLY A 128 13.03 1.59 24.45
C GLY A 128 11.62 1.14 24.83
N THR A 129 11.31 -0.14 24.72
CA THR A 129 10.02 -0.73 25.11
C THR A 129 9.80 -0.57 26.62
N LYS A 130 10.79 -0.91 27.44
CA LYS A 130 10.72 -0.76 28.91
C LYS A 130 10.52 0.69 29.33
N SER A 131 11.23 1.63 28.69
CA SER A 131 11.05 3.07 28.95
C SER A 131 9.66 3.56 28.54
N TYR A 132 9.08 3.02 27.46
CA TYR A 132 7.71 3.33 27.06
C TYR A 132 6.70 2.76 28.07
N ASP A 133 6.88 1.52 28.48
CA ASP A 133 6.02 0.85 29.47
C ASP A 133 6.02 1.60 30.81
N GLU A 134 7.19 2.03 31.29
CA GLU A 134 7.31 2.85 32.50
C GLU A 134 6.53 4.18 32.43
N LYS A 135 6.55 4.83 31.26
CA LYS A 135 5.87 6.12 31.04
C LYS A 135 4.36 5.98 30.90
N THR A 136 3.90 4.88 30.34
CA THR A 136 2.49 4.68 29.96
C THR A 136 1.72 3.77 30.91
N GLY A 137 2.43 3.00 31.73
CA GLY A 137 1.85 1.95 32.58
C GLY A 137 1.45 0.69 31.77
N TYR A 138 1.81 0.62 30.50
CA TYR A 138 1.64 -0.58 29.69
C TYR A 138 2.71 -1.61 30.04
N HIS A 139 2.47 -2.88 29.76
CA HIS A 139 3.45 -3.94 29.99
C HIS A 139 3.58 -4.83 28.76
N SER A 140 4.56 -4.53 27.94
CA SER A 140 4.85 -5.24 26.69
C SER A 140 5.61 -6.53 27.00
N LYS A 141 4.92 -7.67 27.06
CA LYS A 141 5.48 -8.95 27.49
C LYS A 141 5.81 -9.89 26.35
N SER A 142 4.81 -10.34 25.59
CA SER A 142 5.02 -11.28 24.50
C SER A 142 5.05 -10.58 23.15
N PHE A 143 5.95 -11.00 22.25
CA PHE A 143 6.13 -10.42 20.93
C PHE A 143 6.14 -11.50 19.85
N LEU A 144 5.43 -11.26 18.75
CA LEU A 144 5.56 -11.99 17.51
C LEU A 144 5.84 -10.98 16.39
N THR A 145 7.00 -11.08 15.76
CA THR A 145 7.41 -10.20 14.68
C THR A 145 7.68 -11.04 13.44
N VAL A 146 6.95 -10.78 12.36
CA VAL A 146 7.02 -11.56 11.13
C VAL A 146 7.34 -10.67 9.93
N PRO A 147 8.15 -11.15 8.96
CA PRO A 147 8.44 -10.42 7.74
C PRO A 147 7.25 -10.49 6.77
N LEU A 148 6.99 -9.40 6.07
CA LEU A 148 6.13 -9.39 4.89
C LEU A 148 7.02 -9.65 3.66
N LYS A 149 7.01 -10.90 3.17
CA LYS A 149 7.79 -11.34 2.00
C LYS A 149 6.89 -11.43 0.78
N ASN A 150 7.30 -10.77 -0.31
CA ASN A 150 6.63 -10.89 -1.58
C ASN A 150 6.98 -12.21 -2.31
N HIS A 151 6.43 -12.41 -3.50
CA HIS A 151 6.67 -13.62 -4.31
C HIS A 151 8.12 -13.77 -4.82
N GLU A 152 8.92 -12.70 -4.76
CA GLU A 152 10.35 -12.68 -5.10
C GLU A 152 11.23 -12.90 -3.86
N ASN A 153 10.63 -13.22 -2.71
CA ASN A 153 11.27 -13.32 -1.38
C ASN A 153 11.89 -11.99 -0.89
N GLU A 154 11.50 -10.85 -1.47
CA GLU A 154 11.91 -9.56 -0.95
C GLU A 154 11.06 -9.19 0.27
N ILE A 155 11.72 -8.64 1.29
CA ILE A 155 11.05 -8.14 2.48
C ILE A 155 10.59 -6.72 2.21
N ILE A 156 9.27 -6.54 2.08
CA ILE A 156 8.62 -5.25 1.80
C ILE A 156 8.16 -4.53 3.07
N GLY A 157 8.15 -5.23 4.18
CA GLY A 157 7.73 -4.70 5.48
C GLY A 157 7.84 -5.72 6.60
N VAL A 158 7.33 -5.35 7.76
CA VAL A 158 7.32 -6.19 8.96
C VAL A 158 5.98 -5.97 9.69
N MET A 159 5.41 -7.04 10.21
CA MET A 159 4.28 -6.98 11.12
C MET A 159 4.74 -7.40 12.52
N GLN A 160 4.43 -6.59 13.53
CA GLN A 160 4.74 -6.85 14.92
C GLN A 160 3.46 -6.88 15.75
N LEU A 161 3.29 -7.96 16.50
CA LEU A 161 2.19 -8.20 17.41
C LEU A 161 2.74 -8.27 18.84
N ILE A 162 2.00 -7.67 19.79
CA ILE A 162 2.41 -7.56 21.18
C ILE A 162 1.25 -8.04 22.06
N ASN A 163 1.56 -8.87 23.06
CA ASN A 163 0.63 -9.33 24.09
C ASN A 163 -0.57 -10.08 23.49
N ALA A 164 -0.37 -11.30 23.02
CA ALA A 164 -1.48 -12.21 22.78
C ALA A 164 -2.27 -12.43 24.07
N ARG A 165 -3.60 -12.54 23.97
CA ARG A 165 -4.49 -12.73 25.12
C ARG A 165 -5.30 -14.01 24.96
N ASP A 166 -5.49 -14.70 26.07
CA ASP A 166 -6.38 -15.85 26.16
C ASP A 166 -7.85 -15.45 26.39
N GLU A 167 -8.71 -16.44 26.64
CA GLU A 167 -10.15 -16.24 26.89
C GLU A 167 -10.43 -15.46 28.20
N ASP A 168 -9.50 -15.53 29.17
CA ASP A 168 -9.56 -14.80 30.45
C ASP A 168 -8.93 -13.40 30.33
N ASN A 169 -8.52 -13.00 29.13
CA ASN A 169 -7.85 -11.72 28.82
C ASN A 169 -6.45 -11.56 29.47
N GLU A 170 -5.83 -12.68 29.88
CA GLU A 170 -4.47 -12.70 30.39
C GLU A 170 -3.45 -12.75 29.27
N VAL A 171 -2.30 -12.08 29.46
CA VAL A 171 -1.25 -12.06 28.45
C VAL A 171 -0.52 -13.40 28.41
N VAL A 172 -0.58 -14.04 27.23
CA VAL A 172 0.04 -15.34 26.94
C VAL A 172 1.11 -15.21 25.85
N PRO A 173 2.09 -16.14 25.78
CA PRO A 173 2.99 -16.23 24.64
C PRO A 173 2.23 -16.61 23.37
N PHE A 174 2.71 -16.13 22.21
CA PHE A 174 2.25 -16.61 20.92
C PHE A 174 2.66 -18.08 20.76
N ASP A 175 1.69 -18.97 20.57
CA ASP A 175 1.97 -20.36 20.31
C ASP A 175 2.39 -20.60 18.84
N LYS A 176 2.83 -21.82 18.55
CA LYS A 176 3.30 -22.17 17.21
C LYS A 176 2.19 -22.12 16.16
N ASP A 177 0.96 -22.42 16.55
CA ASP A 177 -0.20 -22.40 15.66
C ASP A 177 -0.58 -20.97 15.27
N MET A 178 -0.57 -20.05 16.22
CA MET A 178 -0.71 -18.61 15.97
C MET A 178 0.39 -18.10 15.04
N GLN A 179 1.65 -18.47 15.32
CA GLN A 179 2.78 -18.05 14.49
C GLN A 179 2.63 -18.48 13.03
N GLU A 180 2.32 -19.74 12.77
CA GLU A 180 2.14 -20.29 11.41
C GLU A 180 0.99 -19.58 10.66
N GLN A 181 -0.10 -19.25 11.36
CA GLN A 181 -1.21 -18.50 10.77
C GLN A 181 -0.82 -17.07 10.44
N ILE A 182 -0.10 -16.40 11.32
CA ILE A 182 0.37 -15.02 11.11
C ILE A 182 1.41 -14.95 9.99
N GLU A 183 2.31 -15.93 9.88
CA GLU A 183 3.26 -16.04 8.76
C GLU A 183 2.51 -16.19 7.42
N SER A 184 1.46 -17.02 7.38
CA SER A 184 0.61 -17.18 6.18
C SER A 184 -0.12 -15.89 5.82
N LEU A 185 -0.71 -15.20 6.81
CA LEU A 185 -1.38 -13.91 6.62
C LEU A 185 -0.40 -12.85 6.12
N ALA A 186 0.80 -12.78 6.72
CA ALA A 186 1.86 -11.84 6.33
C ALA A 186 2.29 -12.07 4.87
N SER A 187 2.42 -13.33 4.44
CA SER A 187 2.74 -13.66 3.05
C SER A 187 1.64 -13.22 2.07
N GLN A 188 0.37 -13.49 2.38
CA GLN A 188 -0.77 -13.06 1.56
C GLN A 188 -0.86 -11.54 1.49
N GLY A 189 -0.72 -10.86 2.62
CA GLY A 189 -0.69 -9.40 2.71
C GLY A 189 0.46 -8.81 1.88
N ALA A 190 1.65 -9.41 1.95
CA ALA A 190 2.80 -8.96 1.17
C ALA A 190 2.57 -9.07 -0.34
N VAL A 191 1.97 -10.16 -0.81
CA VAL A 191 1.62 -10.34 -2.23
C VAL A 191 0.59 -9.29 -2.65
N ALA A 192 -0.47 -9.07 -1.87
CA ALA A 192 -1.49 -8.07 -2.17
C ALA A 192 -0.91 -6.65 -2.23
N LEU A 193 -0.07 -6.27 -1.26
CA LEU A 193 0.62 -4.98 -1.23
C LEU A 193 1.56 -4.78 -2.43
N THR A 194 2.30 -5.84 -2.80
CA THR A 194 3.21 -5.80 -3.96
C THR A 194 2.43 -5.63 -5.25
N ASN A 195 1.35 -6.40 -5.45
CA ASN A 195 0.49 -6.26 -6.63
C ASN A 195 -0.10 -4.86 -6.74
N LYS A 196 -0.57 -4.30 -5.63
CA LYS A 196 -1.07 -2.92 -5.58
C LYS A 196 -0.01 -1.90 -5.99
N LYS A 197 1.21 -2.04 -5.47
CA LYS A 197 2.35 -1.17 -5.83
C LYS A 197 2.66 -1.28 -7.32
N LEU A 198 2.76 -2.50 -7.87
CA LEU A 198 3.06 -2.75 -9.27
C LEU A 198 1.99 -2.18 -10.21
N VAL A 199 0.71 -2.33 -9.88
CA VAL A 199 -0.38 -1.71 -10.66
C VAL A 199 -0.28 -0.18 -10.65
N GLY A 200 0.05 0.42 -9.50
CA GLY A 200 0.29 1.87 -9.40
C GLY A 200 1.48 2.35 -10.24
N GLU A 201 2.59 1.62 -10.20
CA GLU A 201 3.79 1.91 -10.99
C GLU A 201 3.52 1.76 -12.48
N LEU A 202 2.80 0.71 -12.90
CA LEU A 202 2.37 0.49 -14.27
C LEU A 202 1.50 1.65 -14.79
N LYS A 203 0.55 2.12 -13.98
CA LYS A 203 -0.29 3.27 -14.30
C LYS A 203 0.56 4.54 -14.51
N THR A 204 1.49 4.81 -13.61
CA THR A 204 2.42 5.95 -13.70
C THR A 204 3.28 5.87 -14.98
N LEU A 205 3.81 4.69 -15.29
CA LEU A 205 4.60 4.48 -16.50
C LEU A 205 3.76 4.68 -17.76
N PHE A 206 2.53 4.19 -17.77
CA PHE A 206 1.60 4.37 -18.87
C PHE A 206 1.26 5.85 -19.11
N GLU A 207 0.99 6.60 -18.06
CA GLU A 207 0.75 8.05 -18.14
C GLU A 207 1.98 8.81 -18.68
N ALA A 208 3.18 8.47 -18.19
CA ALA A 208 4.42 9.06 -18.68
C ALA A 208 4.65 8.77 -20.19
N PHE A 209 4.33 7.56 -20.64
CA PHE A 209 4.40 7.17 -22.05
C PHE A 209 3.41 7.97 -22.92
N ILE A 210 2.17 8.14 -22.48
CA ILE A 210 1.15 8.96 -23.17
C ILE A 210 1.62 10.41 -23.26
N GLN A 211 2.15 10.98 -22.19
CA GLN A 211 2.66 12.35 -22.16
C GLN A 211 3.86 12.52 -23.11
N LEU A 212 4.72 11.51 -23.21
CA LEU A 212 5.84 11.51 -24.14
C LEU A 212 5.36 11.56 -25.60
N ILE A 213 4.38 10.71 -25.96
CA ILE A 213 3.76 10.71 -27.30
C ILE A 213 3.15 12.07 -27.60
N ALA A 214 2.33 12.60 -26.71
CA ALA A 214 1.66 13.89 -26.88
C ALA A 214 2.69 15.03 -27.06
N THR A 215 3.78 15.01 -26.28
CA THR A 215 4.87 15.97 -26.43
C THR A 215 5.59 15.86 -27.77
N ALA A 216 5.79 14.64 -28.27
CA ALA A 216 6.39 14.41 -29.58
C ALA A 216 5.50 14.95 -30.73
N ILE A 217 4.18 14.80 -30.58
CA ILE A 217 3.19 15.35 -31.52
C ILE A 217 3.22 16.89 -31.50
N ASP A 218 3.25 17.50 -30.31
CA ASP A 218 3.36 18.96 -30.18
C ASP A 218 4.62 19.53 -30.83
N LYS A 219 5.74 18.80 -30.80
CA LYS A 219 6.99 19.21 -31.44
C LYS A 219 7.00 19.06 -32.95
N LYS A 220 6.08 18.29 -33.52
CA LYS A 220 5.96 18.09 -34.97
C LYS A 220 5.41 19.32 -35.68
N SER A 221 4.67 20.18 -34.98
CA SER A 221 4.13 21.43 -35.50
C SER A 221 4.59 22.64 -34.67
N GLU A 222 5.11 23.67 -35.31
CA GLU A 222 5.54 24.91 -34.66
C GLU A 222 4.38 25.68 -34.01
N TYR A 223 3.13 25.42 -34.45
CA TYR A 223 1.93 26.13 -33.98
C TYR A 223 1.26 25.46 -32.77
N THR A 224 1.64 24.20 -32.43
CA THR A 224 0.96 23.41 -31.38
C THR A 224 1.75 23.29 -30.08
N GLY A 225 2.85 24.06 -29.92
CA GLY A 225 3.70 24.01 -28.74
C GLY A 225 2.92 24.09 -27.42
N GLY A 226 2.90 23.00 -26.64
CA GLY A 226 2.20 22.87 -25.37
C GLY A 226 0.66 22.76 -25.49
N HIS A 227 0.09 22.52 -26.68
CA HIS A 227 -1.35 22.31 -26.84
C HIS A 227 -1.79 21.02 -26.14
N CYS A 228 -1.11 19.90 -26.40
CA CYS A 228 -1.46 18.61 -25.84
C CYS A 228 -1.35 18.56 -24.30
N SER A 229 -0.54 19.42 -23.67
CA SER A 229 -0.47 19.53 -22.21
C SER A 229 -1.57 20.41 -21.60
N ARG A 230 -2.06 21.41 -22.35
CA ARG A 230 -3.12 22.31 -21.86
C ARG A 230 -4.52 21.70 -21.97
N VAL A 231 -4.78 20.92 -23.01
CA VAL A 231 -6.10 20.33 -23.25
C VAL A 231 -6.56 19.44 -22.09
N PRO A 232 -5.77 18.51 -21.55
CA PRO A 232 -6.19 17.69 -20.40
C PRO A 232 -6.54 18.53 -19.18
N VAL A 233 -5.75 19.56 -18.88
CA VAL A 233 -6.01 20.46 -17.73
C VAL A 233 -7.36 21.16 -17.90
N ILE A 234 -7.62 21.77 -19.07
CA ILE A 234 -8.88 22.47 -19.34
C ILE A 234 -10.06 21.51 -19.33
N THR A 235 -9.89 20.31 -19.93
CA THR A 235 -10.93 19.29 -19.97
C THR A 235 -11.34 18.87 -18.55
N MET A 236 -10.36 18.63 -17.67
CA MET A 236 -10.63 18.24 -16.29
C MET A 236 -11.28 19.40 -15.49
N MET A 237 -10.84 20.64 -15.70
CA MET A 237 -11.48 21.81 -15.08
C MET A 237 -12.95 21.95 -15.51
N LEU A 238 -13.27 21.71 -16.79
CA LEU A 238 -14.65 21.74 -17.28
C LEU A 238 -15.48 20.60 -16.70
N ALA A 239 -14.95 19.38 -16.67
CA ALA A 239 -15.61 18.23 -16.07
C ALA A 239 -15.94 18.46 -14.58
N ASP A 240 -14.98 18.99 -13.82
CA ASP A 240 -15.16 19.35 -12.42
C ASP A 240 -16.21 20.44 -12.22
N ALA A 241 -16.24 21.45 -13.10
CA ALA A 241 -17.23 22.53 -13.04
C ALA A 241 -18.64 21.98 -13.33
N VAL A 242 -18.77 21.08 -14.31
CA VAL A 242 -20.06 20.44 -14.63
C VAL A 242 -20.52 19.56 -13.48
N ALA A 243 -19.63 18.73 -12.91
CA ALA A 243 -19.97 17.85 -11.78
C ALA A 243 -20.39 18.60 -10.51
N LYS A 244 -19.94 19.86 -10.35
CA LYS A 244 -20.35 20.75 -9.24
C LYS A 244 -21.65 21.50 -9.50
N THR A 245 -22.26 21.36 -10.69
CA THR A 245 -23.47 22.08 -11.06
C THR A 245 -24.69 21.48 -10.35
N THR A 246 -25.43 22.32 -9.61
CA THR A 246 -26.61 21.90 -8.84
C THR A 246 -27.95 22.27 -9.51
N SER A 247 -27.90 22.93 -10.68
CA SER A 247 -29.09 23.35 -11.40
C SER A 247 -28.92 23.24 -12.91
N GLY A 248 -30.02 23.32 -13.69
CA GLY A 248 -29.99 23.25 -15.14
C GLY A 248 -29.85 21.82 -15.68
N LYS A 249 -29.42 21.72 -16.95
CA LYS A 249 -29.39 20.46 -17.72
C LYS A 249 -28.40 19.42 -17.15
N TYR A 250 -27.35 19.87 -16.50
CA TYR A 250 -26.25 19.03 -16.02
C TYR A 250 -26.28 18.79 -14.49
N LYS A 251 -27.39 19.14 -13.81
CA LYS A 251 -27.50 19.02 -12.34
C LYS A 251 -27.29 17.60 -11.78
N ASP A 252 -27.55 16.59 -12.61
CA ASP A 252 -27.45 15.18 -12.25
C ASP A 252 -26.17 14.51 -12.85
N PHE A 253 -25.26 15.31 -13.42
CA PHE A 253 -24.02 14.80 -13.99
C PHE A 253 -23.04 14.44 -12.89
N SER A 254 -22.54 13.21 -12.93
CA SER A 254 -21.47 12.73 -12.07
C SER A 254 -20.53 11.85 -12.89
N MET A 255 -19.31 11.69 -12.45
CA MET A 255 -18.32 10.81 -13.02
C MET A 255 -17.71 9.97 -11.91
N THR A 256 -17.52 8.68 -12.17
CA THR A 256 -16.69 7.83 -11.33
C THR A 256 -15.20 8.18 -11.50
N GLU A 257 -14.34 7.67 -10.63
CA GLU A 257 -12.89 7.87 -10.78
C GLU A 257 -12.35 7.23 -12.07
N GLU A 258 -12.93 6.08 -12.49
CA GLU A 258 -12.59 5.43 -13.75
C GLU A 258 -12.96 6.30 -14.95
N GLU A 259 -14.20 6.80 -15.02
CA GLU A 259 -14.65 7.67 -16.11
C GLU A 259 -13.86 8.97 -16.16
N ARG A 260 -13.50 9.50 -14.99
CA ARG A 260 -12.64 10.67 -14.86
C ARG A 260 -11.24 10.40 -15.42
N TYR A 261 -10.69 9.24 -15.13
CA TYR A 261 -9.39 8.81 -15.64
C TYR A 261 -9.43 8.58 -17.16
N GLU A 262 -10.48 7.92 -17.68
CA GLU A 262 -10.68 7.75 -19.12
C GLU A 262 -10.74 9.09 -19.86
N LEU A 263 -11.48 10.06 -19.32
CA LEU A 263 -11.57 11.41 -19.90
C LEU A 263 -10.19 12.10 -19.91
N TYR A 264 -9.42 11.96 -18.82
CA TYR A 264 -8.06 12.50 -18.73
C TYR A 264 -7.15 11.91 -19.82
N ILE A 265 -7.15 10.60 -19.99
CA ILE A 265 -6.35 9.90 -21.00
C ILE A 265 -6.82 10.28 -22.43
N ALA A 266 -8.12 10.31 -22.67
CA ALA A 266 -8.70 10.74 -23.95
C ALA A 266 -8.27 12.16 -24.32
N ALA A 267 -8.25 13.06 -23.35
CA ALA A 267 -7.80 14.45 -23.55
C ALA A 267 -6.30 14.54 -23.92
N TRP A 268 -5.44 13.67 -23.34
CA TRP A 268 -4.03 13.60 -23.74
C TRP A 268 -3.86 13.04 -25.17
N LEU A 269 -4.69 12.07 -25.57
CA LEU A 269 -4.56 11.34 -26.83
C LEU A 269 -5.42 11.93 -27.96
N HIS A 270 -6.16 13.04 -27.73
CA HIS A 270 -7.10 13.60 -28.73
C HIS A 270 -6.48 13.88 -30.10
N ASP A 271 -5.20 14.20 -30.15
CA ASP A 271 -4.43 14.52 -31.34
C ASP A 271 -3.49 13.39 -31.82
N CYS A 272 -3.57 12.19 -31.25
CA CYS A 272 -2.62 11.09 -31.53
C CYS A 272 -2.58 10.71 -33.05
N GLY A 273 -3.67 10.89 -33.78
CA GLY A 273 -3.73 10.69 -35.23
C GLY A 273 -2.80 11.59 -36.05
N LYS A 274 -2.36 12.73 -35.50
CA LYS A 274 -1.39 13.62 -36.16
C LYS A 274 -0.01 12.97 -36.37
N VAL A 275 0.32 11.89 -35.68
CA VAL A 275 1.56 11.13 -35.91
C VAL A 275 1.63 10.66 -37.35
N ALA A 276 0.54 10.12 -37.88
CA ALA A 276 0.44 9.59 -39.27
C ALA A 276 0.22 10.67 -40.32
N THR A 277 -0.17 11.89 -39.92
CA THR A 277 -0.48 12.98 -40.86
C THR A 277 0.80 13.70 -41.30
N PRO A 278 1.06 13.91 -42.59
CA PRO A 278 2.24 14.62 -43.07
C PRO A 278 2.28 16.07 -42.57
N PRO A 279 3.47 16.65 -42.28
CA PRO A 279 3.60 18.01 -41.72
C PRO A 279 2.87 19.09 -42.54
N HIS A 280 2.97 19.04 -43.89
CA HIS A 280 2.33 20.01 -44.78
C HIS A 280 0.79 19.97 -44.74
N VAL A 281 0.21 18.89 -44.20
CA VAL A 281 -1.25 18.77 -43.98
C VAL A 281 -1.60 19.27 -42.58
N VAL A 282 -0.78 18.99 -41.57
CA VAL A 282 -0.97 19.43 -40.20
C VAL A 282 -0.87 20.96 -40.09
N ASP A 283 0.14 21.56 -40.73
CA ASP A 283 0.46 23.00 -40.63
C ASP A 283 -0.19 23.82 -41.74
N LYS A 284 -1.23 23.30 -42.38
CA LYS A 284 -1.89 23.94 -43.48
C LYS A 284 -2.60 25.23 -43.03
N GLY A 285 -2.14 26.39 -43.52
CA GLY A 285 -2.71 27.68 -43.23
C GLY A 285 -4.06 28.00 -43.87
N THR A 286 -4.47 27.20 -44.87
CA THR A 286 -5.76 27.38 -45.62
C THR A 286 -6.46 26.03 -45.74
N LYS A 287 -7.82 26.06 -45.71
CA LYS A 287 -8.64 24.83 -45.89
C LYS A 287 -8.68 24.28 -47.31
N LYS A 288 -8.09 24.99 -48.30
CA LYS A 288 -8.06 24.54 -49.70
C LYS A 288 -6.81 23.75 -50.00
N LEU A 289 -6.95 22.54 -50.56
CA LEU A 289 -5.87 21.78 -51.13
C LEU A 289 -5.20 22.56 -52.26
N SER A 290 -3.87 22.61 -52.33
CA SER A 290 -3.20 23.16 -53.49
C SER A 290 -3.27 22.15 -54.62
N LEU A 291 -3.24 22.61 -55.87
CA LEU A 291 -3.26 21.73 -57.07
C LEU A 291 -2.10 20.75 -57.12
N ILE A 292 -1.03 20.97 -56.32
CA ILE A 292 0.16 20.12 -56.19
C ILE A 292 -0.12 18.87 -55.33
N GLU A 293 -1.14 18.93 -54.46
CA GLU A 293 -1.51 17.82 -53.56
C GLU A 293 -2.51 16.84 -54.17
N LEU A 294 -2.94 17.08 -55.42
CA LEU A 294 -3.93 16.30 -56.16
C LEU A 294 -3.34 15.41 -57.25
N ASN A 295 -2.00 15.35 -57.43
CA ASN A 295 -1.30 14.48 -58.38
C ASN A 295 -0.58 13.33 -57.71
#